data_616886f747874fba4535313ed2417f6b
#
_entry.id   616886f747874fba4535313ed2417f6b
#
_cell.length_a   1.000
_cell.length_b   1.000
_cell.length_c   1.000
_cell.angle_alpha   90.00
_cell.angle_beta   90.00
_cell.angle_gamma   90.00
#
_symmetry.space_group_name_H-M   'P 1'
#
loop_
_entity.id
_entity.type
_entity.pdbx_description
1 polymer ?
#
loop_
_entity_poly.entity_id
_entity_poly.type
_entity_poly.pdbx_seq_one_letter_code
_entity_poly.pdbx_strand_id
1 'polypeptide(L)'
;LQQQEEHGWYFNERAACELEQTLRREMEETVGILRSKYGFVSGALFTPKRNNRTQGYVQGCSFTKLKQLNPTSRDHIAWILKTHENWTPTKLTATGKPVVDETVLKDIGSETSLLFLKCLDITKKLGMISEGVNAWQKLSTTCNRIHHHCSVATNTFRCAHRKPNLAQVPSDERFRKLFQATPTKVLVSADLS
;
A
#
# COMPACT_ATOMS: atom_id res chain seq x y z
N LEU A 1 -26.43 11.64 -10.92
CA LEU A 1 -25.41 11.46 -9.86
C LEU A 1 -26.05 11.29 -8.49
N GLN A 2 -26.97 12.16 -8.06
CA GLN A 2 -27.60 12.07 -6.74
C GLN A 2 -28.26 10.71 -6.48
N GLN A 3 -29.06 10.20 -7.39
CA GLN A 3 -29.67 8.87 -7.27
C GLN A 3 -28.62 7.75 -7.13
N GLN A 4 -27.47 7.87 -7.80
CA GLN A 4 -26.39 6.89 -7.71
C GLN A 4 -25.68 6.97 -6.34
N GLU A 5 -25.49 8.16 -5.82
CA GLU A 5 -24.94 8.39 -4.48
C GLU A 5 -25.86 7.82 -3.39
N GLU A 6 -27.16 8.09 -3.49
CA GLU A 6 -28.18 7.62 -2.55
C GLU A 6 -28.36 6.08 -2.63
N HIS A 7 -28.30 5.50 -3.83
CA HIS A 7 -28.43 4.07 -4.00
C HIS A 7 -27.18 3.30 -3.53
N GLY A 8 -26.00 3.83 -3.77
CA GLY A 8 -24.71 3.18 -3.51
C GLY A 8 -24.48 1.91 -4.35
N TRP A 9 -23.34 1.29 -4.15
CA TRP A 9 -22.94 0.06 -4.83
C TRP A 9 -23.06 -1.12 -3.89
N TYR A 10 -23.66 -2.23 -4.34
CA TYR A 10 -23.70 -3.46 -3.56
C TYR A 10 -22.29 -4.04 -3.48
N PHE A 11 -21.85 -4.30 -2.25
CA PHE A 11 -20.51 -4.75 -1.90
C PHE A 11 -20.55 -6.12 -1.25
N ASN A 12 -19.82 -7.08 -1.81
CA ASN A 12 -19.72 -8.43 -1.27
C ASN A 12 -18.68 -8.47 -0.13
N GLU A 13 -19.14 -8.21 1.08
CA GLU A 13 -18.29 -8.14 2.27
C GLU A 13 -17.59 -9.46 2.58
N ARG A 14 -18.28 -10.59 2.38
CA ARG A 14 -17.70 -11.93 2.58
C ARG A 14 -16.52 -12.16 1.63
N ALA A 15 -16.71 -11.90 0.34
CA ALA A 15 -15.63 -12.02 -0.64
C ALA A 15 -14.49 -11.05 -0.36
N ALA A 16 -14.77 -9.86 0.18
CA ALA A 16 -13.76 -8.90 0.60
C ALA A 16 -12.92 -9.41 1.77
N CYS A 17 -13.54 -10.04 2.77
CA CYS A 17 -12.81 -10.67 3.88
C CYS A 17 -11.92 -11.83 3.39
N GLU A 18 -12.43 -12.67 2.49
CA GLU A 18 -11.65 -13.78 1.91
C GLU A 18 -10.44 -13.25 1.10
N LEU A 19 -10.63 -12.19 0.33
CA LEU A 19 -9.56 -11.53 -0.42
C LEU A 19 -8.53 -10.87 0.51
N GLU A 20 -8.99 -10.20 1.57
CA GLU A 20 -8.11 -9.61 2.59
C GLU A 20 -7.20 -10.66 3.22
N GLN A 21 -7.76 -11.79 3.66
CA GLN A 21 -6.98 -12.89 4.24
C GLN A 21 -5.94 -13.44 3.25
N THR A 22 -6.32 -13.57 1.98
CA THR A 22 -5.40 -14.00 0.93
C THR A 22 -4.25 -13.03 0.75
N LEU A 23 -4.53 -11.72 0.68
CA LEU A 23 -3.52 -10.68 0.56
C LEU A 23 -2.60 -10.60 1.78
N ARG A 24 -3.13 -10.80 2.99
CA ARG A 24 -2.31 -10.84 4.22
C ARG A 24 -1.34 -12.02 4.19
N ARG A 25 -1.80 -13.20 3.78
CA ARG A 25 -0.94 -14.38 3.63
C ARG A 25 0.16 -14.13 2.58
N GLU A 26 -0.19 -13.62 1.41
CA GLU A 26 0.78 -13.26 0.37
C GLU A 26 1.82 -12.23 0.88
N MET A 27 1.39 -11.29 1.72
CA MET A 27 2.26 -10.31 2.35
C MET A 27 3.23 -10.98 3.34
N GLU A 28 2.73 -11.84 4.23
CA GLU A 28 3.53 -12.56 5.22
C GLU A 28 4.60 -13.43 4.56
N GLU A 29 4.24 -14.17 3.52
CA GLU A 29 5.17 -14.99 2.73
C GLU A 29 6.27 -14.12 2.11
N THR A 30 5.89 -13.02 1.45
CA THR A 30 6.83 -12.11 0.79
C THR A 30 7.77 -11.42 1.80
N VAL A 31 7.22 -10.98 2.93
CA VAL A 31 7.98 -10.38 4.04
C VAL A 31 8.92 -11.42 4.67
N GLY A 32 8.47 -12.67 4.82
CA GLY A 32 9.28 -13.78 5.30
C GLY A 32 10.53 -13.99 4.44
N ILE A 33 10.38 -14.03 3.12
CA ILE A 33 11.49 -14.15 2.17
C ILE A 33 12.47 -12.97 2.31
N LEU A 34 11.96 -11.74 2.33
CA LEU A 34 12.81 -10.56 2.45
C LEU A 34 13.55 -10.50 3.80
N ARG A 35 12.89 -10.86 4.90
CA ARG A 35 13.51 -10.87 6.23
C ARG A 35 14.54 -12.01 6.39
N SER A 36 14.30 -13.16 5.81
CA SER A 36 15.29 -14.25 5.83
C SER A 36 16.55 -13.88 5.04
N LYS A 37 16.40 -13.11 3.95
CA LYS A 37 17.52 -12.66 3.12
C LYS A 37 18.32 -11.51 3.73
N TYR A 38 17.64 -10.53 4.35
CA TYR A 38 18.27 -9.28 4.79
C TYR A 38 18.19 -9.00 6.29
N GLY A 39 17.21 -9.55 6.99
CA GLY A 39 17.03 -9.46 8.45
C GLY A 39 16.87 -8.04 8.98
N PHE A 40 17.96 -7.28 9.00
CA PHE A 40 18.05 -5.95 9.58
C PHE A 40 18.65 -4.94 8.61
N VAL A 41 18.30 -3.67 8.82
CA VAL A 41 18.89 -2.52 8.16
C VAL A 41 19.62 -1.62 9.15
N SER A 42 20.63 -0.93 8.68
CA SER A 42 21.38 0.03 9.48
C SER A 42 20.51 1.28 9.75
N GLY A 43 20.36 1.62 11.02
CA GLY A 43 19.71 2.87 11.42
C GLY A 43 20.67 4.05 11.44
N ALA A 44 20.25 5.17 12.00
CA ALA A 44 21.11 6.34 12.16
C ALA A 44 22.22 6.07 13.19
N LEU A 45 23.36 6.74 13.00
CA LEU A 45 24.43 6.78 13.98
C LEU A 45 23.91 7.44 15.26
N PHE A 46 24.13 6.78 16.39
CA PHE A 46 23.71 7.26 17.70
C PHE A 46 24.93 7.39 18.61
N THR A 47 25.12 8.56 19.20
CA THR A 47 26.16 8.84 20.18
C THR A 47 25.53 9.10 21.53
N PRO A 48 25.68 8.18 22.53
CA PRO A 48 25.13 8.37 23.86
C PRO A 48 25.73 9.60 24.55
N LYS A 49 24.85 10.45 25.10
CA LYS A 49 25.28 11.62 25.88
C LYS A 49 25.57 11.29 27.35
N ARG A 50 25.23 10.10 27.82
CA ARG A 50 25.42 9.61 29.19
C ARG A 50 25.65 8.10 29.17
N ASN A 51 26.38 7.60 30.19
CA ASN A 51 26.46 6.16 30.44
C ASN A 51 25.09 5.61 30.83
N ASN A 52 24.72 4.48 30.29
CA ASN A 52 23.50 3.76 30.64
C ASN A 52 23.82 2.27 30.78
N ARG A 53 23.95 1.77 32.04
CA ARG A 53 24.30 0.38 32.30
C ARG A 53 23.21 -0.59 31.85
N THR A 54 21.94 -0.22 32.01
CA THR A 54 20.81 -1.09 31.62
C THR A 54 20.77 -1.34 30.10
N GLN A 55 21.18 -0.38 29.30
CA GLN A 55 21.19 -0.48 27.85
C GLN A 55 22.60 -0.72 27.27
N GLY A 56 23.62 -0.83 28.15
CA GLY A 56 25.00 -1.02 27.72
C GLY A 56 25.62 0.18 27.02
N TYR A 57 25.08 1.41 27.17
CA TYR A 57 25.60 2.59 26.49
C TYR A 57 26.78 3.19 27.25
N VAL A 58 27.84 3.47 26.52
CA VAL A 58 29.01 4.22 27.01
C VAL A 58 28.96 5.61 26.40
N GLN A 59 29.11 6.64 27.24
CA GLN A 59 29.12 8.04 26.82
C GLN A 59 30.20 8.28 25.74
N GLY A 60 29.82 8.94 24.66
CA GLY A 60 30.74 9.29 23.55
C GLY A 60 31.02 8.13 22.59
N CYS A 61 30.68 6.88 22.91
CA CYS A 61 30.87 5.75 22.00
C CYS A 61 29.72 5.69 21.00
N SER A 62 30.01 6.12 19.76
CA SER A 62 29.01 6.08 18.68
C SER A 62 28.82 4.67 18.16
N PHE A 63 27.57 4.31 17.90
CA PHE A 63 27.21 3.04 17.24
C PHE A 63 25.97 3.23 16.36
N THR A 64 25.77 2.33 15.42
CA THR A 64 24.60 2.32 14.56
C THR A 64 23.59 1.30 15.11
N LYS A 65 22.37 1.76 15.41
CA LYS A 65 21.28 0.87 15.82
C LYS A 65 20.77 0.07 14.63
N LEU A 66 20.71 -1.23 14.77
CA LEU A 66 20.05 -2.09 13.80
C LEU A 66 18.53 -1.98 13.98
N LYS A 67 17.83 -1.94 12.86
CA LYS A 67 16.37 -1.97 12.81
C LYS A 67 15.92 -3.18 12.01
N GLN A 68 14.90 -3.89 12.49
CA GLN A 68 14.31 -4.94 11.71
C GLN A 68 13.81 -4.41 10.36
N LEU A 69 14.03 -5.16 9.29
CA LEU A 69 13.58 -4.78 7.96
C LEU A 69 12.06 -4.57 7.94
N ASN A 70 11.66 -3.36 7.53
CA ASN A 70 10.28 -3.04 7.17
C ASN A 70 10.20 -2.92 5.64
N PRO A 71 9.60 -3.92 4.94
CA PRO A 71 9.57 -3.94 3.47
C PRO A 71 8.70 -2.86 2.84
N THR A 72 7.89 -2.15 3.62
CA THR A 72 7.06 -1.04 3.14
C THR A 72 7.70 0.33 3.37
N SER A 73 8.81 0.37 4.10
CA SER A 73 9.56 1.60 4.33
C SER A 73 10.48 1.92 3.16
N ARG A 74 10.23 3.02 2.47
CA ARG A 74 11.06 3.47 1.33
C ARG A 74 12.53 3.71 1.72
N ASP A 75 12.79 4.16 2.95
CA ASP A 75 14.16 4.34 3.46
C ASP A 75 14.87 2.98 3.61
N HIS A 76 14.17 1.94 4.11
CA HIS A 76 14.72 0.59 4.24
C HIS A 76 14.95 -0.06 2.87
N ILE A 77 14.00 0.11 1.94
CA ILE A 77 14.13 -0.38 0.56
C ILE A 77 15.36 0.26 -0.09
N ALA A 78 15.48 1.59 -0.04
CA ALA A 78 16.61 2.31 -0.60
C ALA A 78 17.95 1.85 0.00
N TRP A 79 17.99 1.59 1.31
CA TRP A 79 19.18 1.11 1.99
C TRP A 79 19.59 -0.28 1.48
N ILE A 80 18.64 -1.23 1.40
CA ILE A 80 18.89 -2.58 0.88
C ILE A 80 19.41 -2.54 -0.56
N LEU A 81 18.73 -1.80 -1.43
CA LEU A 81 19.12 -1.73 -2.85
C LEU A 81 20.51 -1.12 -3.03
N LYS A 82 20.84 -0.09 -2.26
CA LYS A 82 22.18 0.52 -2.29
C LYS A 82 23.27 -0.41 -1.77
N THR A 83 23.01 -1.09 -0.66
CA THR A 83 24.04 -1.86 0.07
C THR A 83 24.26 -3.23 -0.57
N HIS A 84 23.22 -3.87 -1.06
CA HIS A 84 23.28 -5.26 -1.54
C HIS A 84 23.23 -5.38 -3.07
N GLU A 85 22.70 -4.40 -3.78
CA GLU A 85 22.55 -4.44 -5.24
C GLU A 85 23.32 -3.31 -5.95
N ASN A 86 24.13 -2.53 -5.22
CA ASN A 86 24.91 -1.40 -5.76
C ASN A 86 24.05 -0.39 -6.54
N TRP A 87 22.75 -0.30 -6.21
CA TRP A 87 21.83 0.63 -6.86
C TRP A 87 22.20 2.09 -6.56
N THR A 88 22.30 2.89 -7.59
CA THR A 88 22.53 4.34 -7.49
C THR A 88 21.25 5.10 -7.82
N PRO A 89 20.70 5.89 -6.87
CA PRO A 89 19.46 6.64 -7.11
C PRO A 89 19.66 7.70 -8.19
N THR A 90 18.81 7.70 -9.20
CA THR A 90 18.78 8.71 -10.26
C THR A 90 17.96 9.95 -9.89
N LYS A 91 17.03 9.80 -8.94
CA LYS A 91 16.13 10.87 -8.50
C LYS A 91 16.12 10.97 -6.98
N LEU A 92 16.13 12.21 -6.48
CA LEU A 92 16.02 12.53 -5.07
C LEU A 92 14.73 13.32 -4.80
N THR A 93 14.17 13.15 -3.61
CA THR A 93 13.05 13.97 -3.11
C THR A 93 13.56 15.38 -2.77
N ALA A 94 12.66 16.34 -2.55
CA ALA A 94 13.02 17.69 -2.08
C ALA A 94 13.83 17.68 -0.76
N THR A 95 13.74 16.59 0.03
CA THR A 95 14.50 16.39 1.27
C THR A 95 15.82 15.64 1.08
N GLY A 96 16.26 15.42 -0.17
CA GLY A 96 17.52 14.73 -0.51
C GLY A 96 17.50 13.21 -0.34
N LYS A 97 16.33 12.60 -0.09
CA LYS A 97 16.20 11.14 0.00
C LYS A 97 16.00 10.52 -1.37
N PRO A 98 16.45 9.27 -1.60
CA PRO A 98 16.17 8.54 -2.83
C PRO A 98 14.66 8.40 -3.08
N VAL A 99 14.25 8.64 -4.31
CA VAL A 99 12.89 8.31 -4.74
C VAL A 99 12.84 6.80 -4.96
N VAL A 100 11.91 6.14 -4.26
CA VAL A 100 11.60 4.72 -4.41
C VAL A 100 10.11 4.61 -4.69
N ASP A 101 9.76 4.47 -5.95
CA ASP A 101 8.40 4.28 -6.43
C ASP A 101 8.28 3.00 -7.28
N GLU A 102 7.07 2.72 -7.75
CA GLU A 102 6.81 1.53 -8.56
C GLU A 102 7.63 1.52 -9.85
N THR A 103 7.84 2.68 -10.47
CA THR A 103 8.61 2.81 -11.72
C THR A 103 10.07 2.47 -11.48
N VAL A 104 10.68 3.06 -10.47
CA VAL A 104 12.08 2.80 -10.10
C VAL A 104 12.30 1.31 -9.77
N LEU A 105 11.39 0.68 -9.01
CA LEU A 105 11.51 -0.73 -8.66
C LEU A 105 11.36 -1.66 -9.87
N LYS A 106 10.51 -1.31 -10.83
CA LYS A 106 10.38 -2.02 -12.11
C LYS A 106 11.60 -1.85 -12.98
N ASP A 107 12.16 -0.65 -13.06
CA ASP A 107 13.36 -0.33 -13.86
C ASP A 107 14.60 -1.09 -13.35
N ILE A 108 14.72 -1.26 -12.01
CA ILE A 108 15.78 -2.08 -11.41
C ILE A 108 15.62 -3.55 -11.81
N GLY A 109 14.39 -4.07 -11.79
CA GLY A 109 14.03 -5.40 -12.29
C GLY A 109 14.69 -6.59 -11.56
N SER A 110 15.38 -6.36 -10.44
CA SER A 110 15.95 -7.43 -9.63
C SER A 110 14.89 -8.23 -8.89
N GLU A 111 15.18 -9.48 -8.55
CA GLU A 111 14.28 -10.30 -7.71
C GLU A 111 13.87 -9.56 -6.43
N THR A 112 14.83 -8.92 -5.77
CA THR A 112 14.59 -8.16 -4.53
C THR A 112 13.69 -6.95 -4.76
N SER A 113 13.93 -6.18 -5.83
CA SER A 113 13.10 -5.01 -6.16
C SER A 113 11.67 -5.41 -6.48
N LEU A 114 11.47 -6.54 -7.16
CA LEU A 114 10.14 -7.09 -7.46
C LEU A 114 9.40 -7.58 -6.19
N LEU A 115 10.12 -8.16 -5.22
CA LEU A 115 9.54 -8.52 -3.92
C LEU A 115 9.10 -7.27 -3.14
N PHE A 116 9.90 -6.21 -3.13
CA PHE A 116 9.49 -4.94 -2.52
C PHE A 116 8.30 -4.31 -3.24
N LEU A 117 8.30 -4.35 -4.57
CA LEU A 117 7.17 -3.88 -5.38
C LEU A 117 5.88 -4.62 -5.02
N LYS A 118 5.96 -5.95 -4.87
CA LYS A 118 4.83 -6.79 -4.43
C LYS A 118 4.34 -6.38 -3.04
N CYS A 119 5.23 -6.13 -2.07
CA CYS A 119 4.85 -5.64 -0.74
C CYS A 119 4.12 -4.30 -0.79
N LEU A 120 4.60 -3.34 -1.60
CA LEU A 120 3.97 -2.02 -1.74
C LEU A 120 2.60 -2.12 -2.40
N ASP A 121 2.46 -2.96 -3.43
CA ASP A 121 1.19 -3.20 -4.12
C ASP A 121 0.15 -3.85 -3.19
N ILE A 122 0.54 -4.89 -2.44
CA ILE A 122 -0.35 -5.53 -1.45
C ILE A 122 -0.77 -4.52 -0.37
N THR A 123 0.15 -3.70 0.13
CA THR A 123 -0.16 -2.66 1.13
C THR A 123 -1.19 -1.67 0.59
N LYS A 124 -1.04 -1.23 -0.66
CA LYS A 124 -2.01 -0.35 -1.32
C LYS A 124 -3.38 -1.02 -1.43
N LYS A 125 -3.43 -2.30 -1.81
CA LYS A 125 -4.64 -3.10 -1.93
C LYS A 125 -5.34 -3.31 -0.59
N LEU A 126 -4.60 -3.65 0.46
CA LEU A 126 -5.13 -3.74 1.83
C LEU A 126 -5.65 -2.38 2.33
N GLY A 127 -4.97 -1.29 1.98
CA GLY A 127 -5.44 0.07 2.27
C GLY A 127 -6.81 0.38 1.68
N MET A 128 -7.12 -0.17 0.49
CA MET A 128 -8.44 0.00 -0.13
C MET A 128 -9.51 -0.86 0.55
N ILE A 129 -9.18 -2.11 0.91
CA ILE A 129 -10.17 -3.07 1.44
C ILE A 129 -10.47 -2.80 2.91
N SER A 130 -9.45 -2.74 3.78
CA SER A 130 -9.64 -2.81 5.24
C SER A 130 -8.88 -1.74 6.05
N GLU A 131 -7.67 -1.35 5.66
CA GLU A 131 -6.77 -0.57 6.54
C GLU A 131 -6.93 0.93 6.41
N GLY A 132 -7.23 1.46 5.22
CA GLY A 132 -7.36 2.89 4.97
C GLY A 132 -8.52 3.55 5.72
N VAL A 133 -8.47 4.86 5.84
CA VAL A 133 -9.58 5.65 6.45
C VAL A 133 -10.88 5.50 5.64
N ASN A 134 -10.76 5.43 4.31
CA ASN A 134 -11.89 5.23 3.39
C ASN A 134 -11.90 3.79 2.83
N ALA A 135 -11.48 2.82 3.64
CA ALA A 135 -11.49 1.40 3.23
C ALA A 135 -12.94 0.92 3.02
N TRP A 136 -13.12 0.09 2.03
CA TRP A 136 -14.45 -0.37 1.60
C TRP A 136 -15.23 -1.08 2.70
N GLN A 137 -14.56 -1.96 3.48
CA GLN A 137 -15.21 -2.65 4.61
C GLN A 137 -15.65 -1.67 5.71
N LYS A 138 -14.92 -0.57 5.93
CA LYS A 138 -15.31 0.45 6.92
C LYS A 138 -16.46 1.33 6.47
N LEU A 139 -16.65 1.47 5.17
CA LEU A 139 -17.70 2.29 4.57
C LEU A 139 -18.93 1.47 4.15
N SER A 140 -18.84 0.13 4.23
CA SER A 140 -19.98 -0.75 3.98
C SER A 140 -21.06 -0.54 5.03
N THR A 141 -22.29 -0.34 4.58
CA THR A 141 -23.47 -0.23 5.46
C THR A 141 -24.02 -1.59 5.86
N THR A 142 -24.93 -1.61 6.82
CA THR A 142 -25.65 -2.84 7.24
C THR A 142 -26.40 -3.54 6.09
N CYS A 143 -26.69 -2.81 4.99
CA CYS A 143 -27.30 -3.35 3.78
C CYS A 143 -26.25 -3.78 2.72
N ASN A 144 -24.99 -3.92 3.10
CA ASN A 144 -23.87 -4.23 2.21
C ASN A 144 -23.75 -3.25 1.03
N ARG A 145 -23.88 -1.96 1.29
CA ARG A 145 -23.73 -0.93 0.27
C ARG A 145 -22.65 0.06 0.64
N ILE A 146 -21.89 0.46 -0.36
CA ILE A 146 -20.90 1.52 -0.27
C ILE A 146 -21.46 2.73 -1.02
N HIS A 147 -21.65 3.82 -0.28
CA HIS A 147 -22.02 5.10 -0.83
C HIS A 147 -20.76 5.91 -1.10
N HIS A 148 -20.69 6.53 -2.24
CA HIS A 148 -19.57 7.38 -2.65
C HIS A 148 -20.11 8.73 -3.07
N HIS A 149 -19.30 9.75 -3.00
CA HIS A 149 -19.65 11.07 -3.48
C HIS A 149 -19.04 11.33 -4.85
N CYS A 150 -19.87 11.80 -5.80
CA CYS A 150 -19.48 12.16 -7.14
C CYS A 150 -19.59 13.66 -7.38
N SER A 151 -18.58 14.24 -7.99
CA SER A 151 -18.59 15.65 -8.37
C SER A 151 -18.05 15.80 -9.79
N VAL A 152 -18.75 16.55 -10.62
CA VAL A 152 -18.28 16.96 -11.96
C VAL A 152 -17.57 18.33 -11.93
N ALA A 153 -17.50 18.98 -10.78
CA ALA A 153 -16.80 20.24 -10.59
C ALA A 153 -15.28 20.06 -10.58
N THR A 154 -14.73 19.58 -11.69
CA THR A 154 -13.30 19.44 -11.94
C THR A 154 -12.90 20.29 -13.14
N ASN A 155 -11.65 20.70 -13.23
CA ASN A 155 -11.14 21.51 -14.36
C ASN A 155 -11.31 20.81 -15.72
N THR A 156 -11.46 19.49 -15.75
CA THR A 156 -11.64 18.68 -16.96
C THR A 156 -13.07 18.18 -17.15
N PHE A 157 -14.01 18.58 -16.30
CA PHE A 157 -15.39 18.08 -16.24
C PHE A 157 -15.53 16.56 -16.11
N ARG A 158 -14.45 15.86 -15.74
CA ARG A 158 -14.51 14.44 -15.41
C ARG A 158 -15.11 14.26 -14.03
N CYS A 159 -15.86 13.17 -13.84
CA CYS A 159 -16.41 12.84 -12.54
C CYS A 159 -15.29 12.47 -11.55
N ALA A 160 -15.22 13.22 -10.44
CA ALA A 160 -14.34 12.90 -9.33
C ALA A 160 -15.11 12.11 -8.27
N HIS A 161 -14.59 10.95 -7.90
CA HIS A 161 -15.17 10.08 -6.87
C HIS A 161 -14.44 10.28 -5.53
N ARG A 162 -15.21 10.38 -4.45
CA ARG A 162 -14.67 10.57 -3.09
C ARG A 162 -15.44 9.70 -2.09
N LYS A 163 -14.74 9.25 -1.06
CA LYS A 163 -15.28 8.56 0.12
C LYS A 163 -16.19 7.36 -0.21
N PRO A 164 -15.67 6.32 -0.83
CA PRO A 164 -14.33 6.10 -1.37
C PRO A 164 -14.18 6.55 -2.82
N ASN A 165 -12.93 6.55 -3.35
CA ASN A 165 -12.71 6.76 -4.77
C ASN A 165 -12.89 5.45 -5.53
N LEU A 166 -14.09 5.16 -6.00
CA LEU A 166 -14.42 3.92 -6.74
C LEU A 166 -13.87 3.92 -8.18
N ALA A 167 -13.44 5.06 -8.72
CA ALA A 167 -12.77 5.09 -10.02
C ALA A 167 -11.38 4.43 -9.98
N GLN A 168 -10.82 4.20 -8.80
CA GLN A 168 -9.51 3.59 -8.60
C GLN A 168 -9.59 2.09 -8.23
N VAL A 169 -10.73 1.44 -8.39
CA VAL A 169 -10.83 -0.02 -8.21
C VAL A 169 -9.85 -0.70 -9.19
N PRO A 170 -8.94 -1.55 -8.69
CA PRO A 170 -7.97 -2.24 -9.54
C PRO A 170 -8.65 -3.00 -10.69
N SER A 171 -7.95 -3.12 -11.82
CA SER A 171 -8.43 -3.92 -12.97
C SER A 171 -8.44 -5.43 -12.69
N ASP A 172 -7.77 -5.87 -11.63
CA ASP A 172 -7.77 -7.25 -11.14
C ASP A 172 -9.21 -7.71 -10.85
N GLU A 173 -9.62 -8.80 -11.45
CA GLU A 173 -10.97 -9.36 -11.37
C GLU A 173 -11.41 -9.64 -9.92
N ARG A 174 -10.47 -10.02 -9.04
CA ARG A 174 -10.73 -10.26 -7.62
C ARG A 174 -11.32 -9.03 -6.92
N PHE A 175 -10.90 -7.82 -7.32
CA PHE A 175 -11.39 -6.56 -6.78
C PHE A 175 -12.70 -6.13 -7.43
N ARG A 176 -12.83 -6.30 -8.74
CA ARG A 176 -14.05 -5.94 -9.46
C ARG A 176 -15.24 -6.79 -9.03
N LYS A 177 -15.03 -8.08 -8.76
CA LYS A 177 -16.04 -9.01 -8.26
C LYS A 177 -16.60 -8.65 -6.87
N LEU A 178 -15.94 -7.75 -6.13
CA LEU A 178 -16.47 -7.26 -4.86
C LEU A 178 -17.68 -6.34 -5.05
N PHE A 179 -17.79 -5.68 -6.22
CA PHE A 179 -18.91 -4.81 -6.57
C PHE A 179 -19.82 -5.54 -7.52
N GLN A 180 -21.01 -5.87 -7.06
CA GLN A 180 -21.95 -6.74 -7.76
C GLN A 180 -23.31 -6.08 -7.91
N ALA A 181 -24.13 -6.62 -8.82
CA ALA A 181 -25.56 -6.38 -8.80
C ALA A 181 -26.21 -7.14 -7.63
N THR A 182 -27.33 -6.64 -7.12
CA THR A 182 -28.18 -7.42 -6.21
C THR A 182 -28.74 -8.66 -6.91
N PRO A 183 -29.13 -9.73 -6.18
CA PRO A 183 -29.49 -11.02 -6.79
C PRO A 183 -30.54 -10.98 -7.91
N THR A 184 -31.37 -9.95 -7.95
CA THR A 184 -32.43 -9.80 -8.96
C THR A 184 -32.09 -8.80 -10.09
N LYS A 185 -30.85 -8.29 -10.12
CA LYS A 185 -30.41 -7.24 -11.06
C LYS A 185 -29.11 -7.63 -11.73
N VAL A 186 -28.80 -6.95 -12.81
CA VAL A 186 -27.51 -7.03 -13.53
C VAL A 186 -26.85 -5.67 -13.60
N LEU A 187 -25.52 -5.64 -13.61
CA LEU A 187 -24.77 -4.43 -13.94
C LEU A 187 -24.66 -4.33 -15.45
N VAL A 188 -25.06 -3.18 -15.98
CA VAL A 188 -24.89 -2.85 -17.40
C VAL A 188 -23.85 -1.73 -17.48
N SER A 189 -22.82 -1.92 -18.30
CA SER A 189 -21.83 -0.89 -18.63
C SER A 189 -21.92 -0.57 -20.11
N ALA A 190 -21.91 0.73 -20.42
CA ALA A 190 -21.78 1.23 -21.78
C ALA A 190 -20.64 2.22 -21.83
N ASP A 191 -19.74 2.02 -22.79
CA ASP A 191 -18.65 2.95 -23.10
C ASP A 191 -18.85 3.45 -24.52
N LEU A 192 -18.73 4.76 -24.72
CA LEU A 192 -18.78 5.39 -26.03
C LEU A 192 -17.36 5.47 -26.56
N SER A 193 -17.08 4.70 -27.60
CA SER A 193 -15.83 4.75 -28.37
C SER A 193 -15.85 5.84 -29.43
#